data_2ee7befed7cea288255ae4f58ba0c4ba
#
_entry.id   2ee7befed7cea288255ae4f58ba0c4ba
#
_cell.length_a   1.000
_cell.length_b   1.000
_cell.length_c   1.000
_cell.angle_alpha   90.00
_cell.angle_beta   90.00
_cell.angle_gamma   90.00
#
_symmetry.space_group_name_H-M   'P 1'
#
loop_
_entity.id
_entity.type
_entity.pdbx_description
1 polymer ?
#
loop_
_entity_poly.entity_id
_entity_poly.type
_entity_poly.pdbx_seq_one_letter_code
_entity_poly.pdbx_strand_id
1 'polypeptide(L)'
;MKNKEIKQIFFSKKKNKKEKKGKGRKKWIIVALVLVLTLGGGSVAAVVILHRNGNRSEFSMPANMSGLTFTEDMTAESGVTNVGITEASFDVENLTTELEIEEVYAVSGEEVTAGDKILKLTEDSVEEARKELERALEDAELAYRTGAIEYEQNLITAEYTRDSAILTGQQAKDVYDETVASLQSAVTRAEEELQDAEDDIAEYESYVNDGSYKSYFKVDEYQAIYDENLKALTDKMDEWGISWSQVTGGGGSVQIGGGAGANMQSGGTSNANILASLYSILEQNLKDLEEAEDKYEDALTNAAFELQTLQLKLSSLQQAVTEAKEDYEIQLAQAKLTYETSQSGAERAESDYNTTVEKAKSDLAALESTYEDAKENLELFESSVGD
;
A
#
# COMPACT_ATOMS: atom_id res chain seq x y z
N MET A 1 -46.27 26.76 0.28
CA MET A 1 -44.79 26.79 0.38
C MET A 1 -44.07 25.64 -0.35
N LYS A 2 -44.82 24.67 -0.91
CA LYS A 2 -44.20 23.50 -1.66
C LYS A 2 -43.79 23.80 -3.11
N ASN A 3 -44.30 24.83 -3.74
CA ASN A 3 -44.05 25.16 -5.15
C ASN A 3 -42.67 25.80 -5.47
N LYS A 4 -41.88 26.14 -4.46
CA LYS A 4 -40.53 26.71 -4.70
C LYS A 4 -39.40 25.65 -4.74
N GLU A 5 -39.60 24.53 -4.08
CA GLU A 5 -38.58 23.46 -4.00
C GLU A 5 -38.49 22.63 -5.29
N ILE A 6 -39.62 22.34 -5.92
CA ILE A 6 -39.68 21.58 -7.18
C ILE A 6 -39.03 22.33 -8.34
N LYS A 7 -39.15 23.68 -8.39
CA LYS A 7 -38.43 24.47 -9.40
C LYS A 7 -36.93 24.50 -9.22
N GLN A 8 -36.39 24.27 -8.01
CA GLN A 8 -34.95 24.23 -7.77
C GLN A 8 -34.30 22.90 -8.26
N ILE A 9 -35.02 21.80 -8.20
CA ILE A 9 -34.52 20.48 -8.65
C ILE A 9 -34.29 20.44 -10.16
N PHE A 10 -35.19 21.05 -10.95
CA PHE A 10 -35.06 21.09 -12.42
C PHE A 10 -33.99 22.05 -12.94
N PHE A 11 -33.59 23.08 -12.19
CA PHE A 11 -32.63 24.10 -12.65
C PHE A 11 -31.20 23.87 -12.12
N SER A 12 -30.98 23.06 -11.10
CA SER A 12 -29.64 22.85 -10.53
C SER A 12 -28.77 21.83 -11.31
N LYS A 13 -29.36 20.89 -12.03
CA LYS A 13 -28.62 19.86 -12.82
C LYS A 13 -27.94 20.38 -14.11
N LYS A 14 -28.17 21.62 -14.53
CA LYS A 14 -27.61 22.16 -15.80
C LYS A 14 -26.23 22.85 -15.66
N LYS A 15 -25.61 22.91 -14.46
CA LYS A 15 -24.37 23.69 -14.21
C LYS A 15 -23.08 22.89 -14.03
N ASN A 16 -23.09 21.54 -14.02
CA ASN A 16 -21.87 20.74 -13.76
C ASN A 16 -21.30 19.99 -14.98
N LYS A 17 -21.41 20.57 -16.17
CA LYS A 17 -20.83 19.95 -17.39
C LYS A 17 -19.64 20.73 -17.93
N LYS A 18 -18.65 21.06 -17.06
CA LYS A 18 -17.32 21.51 -17.49
C LYS A 18 -16.32 21.20 -16.39
N GLU A 19 -15.79 19.99 -16.32
CA GLU A 19 -14.46 19.66 -15.85
C GLU A 19 -14.24 18.13 -15.91
N LYS A 20 -13.97 17.62 -17.10
CA LYS A 20 -13.40 16.27 -17.28
C LYS A 20 -12.24 16.35 -18.29
N LYS A 21 -11.12 16.98 -17.85
CA LYS A 21 -9.81 16.80 -18.48
C LYS A 21 -8.75 16.75 -17.37
N GLY A 22 -8.37 15.56 -16.89
CA GLY A 22 -7.29 15.41 -15.92
C GLY A 22 -7.05 13.99 -15.39
N LYS A 23 -7.91 13.03 -15.65
CA LYS A 23 -7.79 11.68 -15.03
C LYS A 23 -6.79 10.70 -15.67
N GLY A 24 -6.23 11.02 -16.84
CA GLY A 24 -5.27 10.12 -17.51
C GLY A 24 -3.84 10.15 -16.95
N ARG A 25 -3.42 11.25 -16.32
CA ARG A 25 -2.03 11.40 -15.84
C ARG A 25 -1.74 10.71 -14.51
N LYS A 26 -2.72 10.55 -13.62
CA LYS A 26 -2.52 9.90 -12.31
C LYS A 26 -2.33 8.38 -12.42
N LYS A 27 -3.02 7.71 -13.34
CA LYS A 27 -2.85 6.26 -13.56
C LYS A 27 -1.44 5.90 -14.06
N TRP A 28 -0.81 6.74 -14.87
CA TRP A 28 0.56 6.56 -15.36
C TRP A 28 1.63 6.77 -14.27
N ILE A 29 1.36 7.64 -13.30
CA ILE A 29 2.32 7.90 -12.20
C ILE A 29 2.38 6.71 -11.25
N ILE A 30 1.25 6.07 -10.94
CA ILE A 30 1.21 4.88 -10.06
C ILE A 30 1.89 3.69 -10.74
N VAL A 31 1.64 3.45 -12.04
CA VAL A 31 2.31 2.39 -12.81
C VAL A 31 3.82 2.66 -12.93
N ALA A 32 4.23 3.92 -13.12
CA ALA A 32 5.65 4.29 -13.16
C ALA A 32 6.35 4.12 -11.80
N LEU A 33 5.67 4.37 -10.68
CA LEU A 33 6.21 4.23 -9.33
C LEU A 33 6.37 2.76 -8.94
N VAL A 34 5.43 1.90 -9.33
CA VAL A 34 5.55 0.45 -9.15
C VAL A 34 6.69 -0.12 -10.01
N LEU A 35 6.88 0.39 -11.23
CA LEU A 35 7.95 -0.06 -12.14
C LEU A 35 9.34 0.40 -11.66
N VAL A 36 9.46 1.56 -11.03
CA VAL A 36 10.71 2.05 -10.42
C VAL A 36 11.07 1.24 -9.17
N LEU A 37 10.08 0.83 -8.36
CA LEU A 37 10.31 -0.02 -7.18
C LEU A 37 10.73 -1.44 -7.55
N THR A 38 10.19 -2.01 -8.64
CA THR A 38 10.57 -3.37 -9.10
C THR A 38 11.91 -3.41 -9.81
N LEU A 39 12.35 -2.30 -10.43
CA LEU A 39 13.66 -2.20 -11.08
C LEU A 39 14.76 -1.72 -10.12
N GLY A 40 14.42 -0.98 -9.06
CA GLY A 40 15.37 -0.51 -8.04
C GLY A 40 15.77 -1.57 -7.02
N GLY A 41 14.88 -2.51 -6.70
CA GLY A 41 15.15 -3.58 -5.72
C GLY A 41 16.09 -4.69 -6.22
N GLY A 42 16.27 -4.82 -7.54
CA GLY A 42 17.12 -5.86 -8.13
C GLY A 42 18.62 -5.56 -8.17
N SER A 43 19.03 -4.30 -8.00
CA SER A 43 20.44 -3.92 -8.19
C SER A 43 21.28 -3.93 -6.90
N VAL A 44 20.69 -3.92 -5.73
CA VAL A 44 21.42 -3.98 -4.46
C VAL A 44 21.88 -5.40 -4.11
N ALA A 45 21.12 -6.41 -4.53
CA ALA A 45 21.51 -7.82 -4.35
C ALA A 45 22.65 -8.28 -5.30
N ALA A 46 22.83 -7.62 -6.46
CA ALA A 46 23.84 -8.01 -7.44
C ALA A 46 25.25 -7.47 -7.11
N VAL A 47 25.38 -6.40 -6.32
CA VAL A 47 26.69 -5.82 -5.97
C VAL A 47 27.41 -6.61 -4.86
N VAL A 48 26.65 -7.30 -4.00
CA VAL A 48 27.25 -8.10 -2.90
C VAL A 48 27.83 -9.44 -3.39
N ILE A 49 27.37 -9.96 -4.54
CA ILE A 49 27.82 -11.28 -5.04
C ILE A 49 29.13 -11.20 -5.84
N LEU A 50 29.52 -10.02 -6.34
CA LEU A 50 30.73 -9.87 -7.20
C LEU A 50 32.03 -9.63 -6.43
N HIS A 51 32.01 -9.42 -5.11
CA HIS A 51 33.22 -9.19 -4.28
C HIS A 51 33.68 -10.42 -3.49
N ARG A 52 33.07 -11.60 -3.70
CA ARG A 52 33.37 -12.80 -2.92
C ARG A 52 34.28 -13.81 -3.64
N ASN A 53 35.06 -13.40 -4.64
CA ASN A 53 36.00 -14.26 -5.32
C ASN A 53 37.44 -13.68 -5.27
N GLY A 54 37.91 -13.40 -4.06
CA GLY A 54 39.30 -13.08 -3.79
C GLY A 54 39.91 -14.15 -2.89
N ASN A 55 40.67 -15.02 -3.48
CA ASN A 55 41.70 -15.92 -2.92
C ASN A 55 41.72 -16.02 -1.38
N ARG A 56 41.03 -17.02 -0.86
CA ARG A 56 41.46 -17.65 0.38
C ARG A 56 42.61 -18.61 0.00
N SER A 57 43.83 -18.19 0.23
CA SER A 57 44.92 -19.13 0.46
C SER A 57 44.57 -19.86 1.75
N GLU A 58 44.16 -21.12 1.63
CA GLU A 58 44.06 -22.03 2.75
C GLU A 58 45.49 -22.21 3.28
N PHE A 59 45.78 -21.57 4.42
CA PHE A 59 46.96 -21.92 5.21
C PHE A 59 46.59 -23.19 5.97
N SER A 60 46.89 -24.33 5.38
CA SER A 60 46.83 -25.63 6.06
C SER A 60 47.99 -25.70 7.02
N MET A 61 47.72 -25.60 8.30
CA MET A 61 48.65 -26.02 9.32
C MET A 61 48.90 -27.54 9.21
N PRO A 62 50.12 -28.00 9.15
CA PRO A 62 50.40 -29.43 9.29
C PRO A 62 50.19 -29.84 10.76
N ALA A 63 49.08 -30.53 11.01
CA ALA A 63 48.93 -31.33 12.22
C ALA A 63 49.90 -32.51 12.12
N ASN A 64 50.94 -32.51 12.92
CA ASN A 64 51.49 -33.70 13.57
C ASN A 64 52.90 -33.45 14.07
N MET A 65 53.04 -33.18 15.31
CA MET A 65 54.16 -33.71 16.11
C MET A 65 53.67 -34.03 17.53
N SER A 66 52.79 -34.99 17.63
CA SER A 66 52.62 -35.72 18.87
C SER A 66 53.19 -37.10 18.66
N GLY A 67 54.26 -37.43 19.31
CA GLY A 67 54.71 -38.79 19.35
C GLY A 67 56.21 -38.98 19.51
N LEU A 68 56.71 -38.67 20.64
CA LEU A 68 57.86 -39.42 21.18
C LEU A 68 57.45 -39.93 22.56
N THR A 69 56.71 -41.04 22.56
CA THR A 69 56.61 -41.88 23.77
C THR A 69 57.81 -42.73 23.84
N PHE A 70 58.67 -42.45 24.78
CA PHE A 70 59.68 -43.40 25.24
C PHE A 70 58.99 -44.32 26.24
N THR A 71 58.80 -45.56 25.85
CA THR A 71 58.49 -46.65 26.77
C THR A 71 59.72 -47.06 27.52
N GLU A 72 59.69 -46.80 28.81
CA GLU A 72 60.66 -47.42 29.74
C GLU A 72 60.36 -48.91 29.91
N ASP A 73 61.38 -49.73 29.67
CA ASP A 73 61.49 -51.00 30.33
C ASP A 73 62.95 -51.24 30.62
N MET A 74 63.42 -50.82 31.80
CA MET A 74 64.66 -51.25 32.38
C MET A 74 64.47 -51.49 33.87
N THR A 75 64.18 -52.75 34.21
CA THR A 75 64.43 -53.30 35.55
C THR A 75 65.90 -53.33 35.86
N ALA A 76 66.36 -52.48 36.76
CA ALA A 76 67.67 -52.62 37.35
C ALA A 76 67.57 -52.75 38.89
N GLU A 77 68.06 -53.83 39.44
CA GLU A 77 68.16 -54.08 40.84
C GLU A 77 69.14 -53.12 41.53
N SER A 78 68.69 -52.71 42.72
CA SER A 78 69.47 -52.41 43.91
C SER A 78 70.37 -51.17 43.93
N GLY A 79 69.95 -50.22 44.64
CA GLY A 79 70.83 -49.31 45.40
C GLY A 79 71.38 -48.17 44.59
N VAL A 80 70.47 -47.26 44.19
CA VAL A 80 70.88 -45.99 43.62
C VAL A 80 70.06 -44.89 44.25
N THR A 81 70.73 -43.98 44.88
CA THR A 81 70.31 -42.59 45.06
C THR A 81 69.48 -42.12 43.88
N ASN A 82 68.30 -41.55 44.17
CA ASN A 82 67.41 -40.99 43.21
C ASN A 82 68.13 -39.86 42.49
N VAL A 83 68.64 -40.13 41.30
CA VAL A 83 69.17 -39.07 40.42
C VAL A 83 67.94 -38.37 39.86
N GLY A 84 67.62 -37.23 40.40
CA GLY A 84 66.62 -36.36 39.86
C GLY A 84 67.12 -35.86 38.49
N ILE A 85 66.41 -36.23 37.43
CA ILE A 85 66.64 -35.61 36.14
C ILE A 85 65.95 -34.25 36.18
N THR A 86 66.75 -33.18 36.18
CA THR A 86 66.19 -31.82 35.99
C THR A 86 66.08 -31.60 34.48
N GLU A 87 64.84 -31.52 34.03
CA GLU A 87 64.52 -31.19 32.62
C GLU A 87 64.11 -29.72 32.63
N ALA A 88 64.81 -28.93 31.85
CA ALA A 88 64.41 -27.53 31.56
C ALA A 88 63.80 -27.53 30.16
N SER A 89 62.48 -27.24 30.07
CA SER A 89 61.79 -27.07 28.80
C SER A 89 61.56 -25.59 28.54
N PHE A 90 61.72 -25.19 27.35
CA PHE A 90 61.30 -23.88 26.83
C PHE A 90 59.89 -24.04 26.26
N ASP A 91 58.89 -23.53 26.98
CA ASP A 91 57.49 -23.62 26.58
C ASP A 91 57.04 -22.40 25.78
N VAL A 92 57.87 -21.90 24.87
CA VAL A 92 57.53 -20.79 23.95
C VAL A 92 57.02 -21.39 22.64
N GLU A 93 55.74 -21.26 22.43
CA GLU A 93 55.10 -21.76 21.18
C GLU A 93 55.47 -20.89 19.97
N ASN A 94 55.57 -21.53 18.82
CA ASN A 94 55.84 -20.90 17.48
C ASN A 94 57.22 -20.23 17.32
N LEU A 95 58.18 -20.50 18.18
CA LEU A 95 59.57 -20.10 17.97
C LEU A 95 60.21 -21.02 16.87
N THR A 96 60.64 -20.47 15.75
CA THR A 96 61.30 -21.22 14.67
C THR A 96 62.81 -21.07 14.69
N THR A 97 63.30 -20.04 15.34
CA THR A 97 64.74 -19.80 15.55
C THR A 97 65.33 -20.86 16.50
N GLU A 98 66.36 -21.57 16.08
CA GLU A 98 67.11 -22.53 16.90
C GLU A 98 67.99 -21.75 17.88
N LEU A 99 67.86 -22.04 19.18
CA LEU A 99 68.70 -21.45 20.22
C LEU A 99 70.05 -22.21 20.27
N GLU A 100 71.15 -21.54 20.01
CA GLU A 100 72.47 -22.10 20.05
C GLU A 100 73.13 -22.06 21.44
N ILE A 101 73.69 -23.20 21.87
CA ILE A 101 74.39 -23.30 23.14
C ILE A 101 75.83 -22.84 22.95
N GLU A 102 76.24 -21.77 23.65
CA GLU A 102 77.62 -21.28 23.70
C GLU A 102 78.49 -22.12 24.64
N GLU A 103 78.01 -22.49 25.79
CA GLU A 103 78.71 -23.18 26.82
C GLU A 103 77.76 -24.02 27.68
N VAL A 104 78.26 -25.23 28.10
CA VAL A 104 77.54 -26.12 29.04
C VAL A 104 78.34 -26.15 30.32
N TYR A 105 77.76 -25.67 31.42
CA TYR A 105 78.46 -25.65 32.73
C TYR A 105 78.23 -26.91 33.54
N ALA A 106 77.10 -27.57 33.42
CA ALA A 106 76.76 -28.74 34.17
C ALA A 106 77.15 -30.00 33.38
N VAL A 107 77.89 -30.92 34.05
CA VAL A 107 78.32 -32.20 33.43
C VAL A 107 77.53 -33.36 34.01
N SER A 108 77.22 -34.35 33.19
CA SER A 108 76.43 -35.53 33.60
C SER A 108 77.05 -36.20 34.84
N GLY A 109 76.31 -36.26 35.96
CA GLY A 109 76.71 -36.81 37.26
C GLY A 109 77.19 -35.77 38.27
N GLU A 110 77.18 -34.50 37.94
CA GLU A 110 77.44 -33.38 38.84
C GLU A 110 76.19 -33.02 39.65
N GLU A 111 76.31 -32.65 40.92
CA GLU A 111 75.22 -32.22 41.78
C GLU A 111 75.00 -30.72 41.56
N VAL A 112 73.81 -30.36 41.05
CA VAL A 112 73.42 -28.97 40.79
C VAL A 112 72.40 -28.49 41.81
N THR A 113 72.51 -27.27 42.21
CA THR A 113 71.58 -26.59 43.16
C THR A 113 70.76 -25.51 42.43
N ALA A 114 69.62 -25.16 42.98
CA ALA A 114 68.76 -24.11 42.39
C ALA A 114 69.57 -22.79 42.30
N GLY A 115 69.69 -22.19 41.11
CA GLY A 115 70.48 -21.01 40.82
C GLY A 115 71.83 -21.25 40.16
N ASP A 116 72.25 -22.55 40.03
CA ASP A 116 73.48 -22.87 39.31
C ASP A 116 73.25 -22.73 37.78
N LYS A 117 74.27 -22.19 37.10
CA LYS A 117 74.25 -22.08 35.62
C LYS A 117 74.48 -23.46 34.98
N ILE A 118 73.50 -23.91 34.21
CA ILE A 118 73.54 -25.22 33.56
C ILE A 118 74.13 -25.12 32.13
N LEU A 119 73.69 -24.07 31.40
CA LEU A 119 74.16 -23.80 30.05
C LEU A 119 74.11 -22.28 29.77
N LYS A 120 74.83 -21.83 28.76
CA LYS A 120 74.76 -20.49 28.22
C LYS A 120 74.39 -20.57 26.75
N LEU A 121 73.38 -19.75 26.38
CA LEU A 121 73.00 -19.61 24.97
C LEU A 121 73.87 -18.52 24.30
N THR A 122 74.05 -18.60 23.01
CA THR A 122 74.71 -17.53 22.23
C THR A 122 73.83 -16.29 22.22
N GLU A 123 74.46 -15.14 22.42
CA GLU A 123 73.73 -13.83 22.42
C GLU A 123 73.04 -13.58 21.07
N ASP A 124 73.69 -13.97 19.97
CA ASP A 124 73.13 -13.81 18.63
C ASP A 124 71.84 -14.62 18.40
N SER A 125 71.78 -15.90 18.89
CA SER A 125 70.58 -16.74 18.72
C SER A 125 69.42 -16.23 19.61
N VAL A 126 69.73 -15.76 20.81
CA VAL A 126 68.70 -15.14 21.71
C VAL A 126 68.17 -13.86 21.12
N GLU A 127 69.02 -13.00 20.56
CA GLU A 127 68.60 -11.76 19.91
C GLU A 127 67.77 -12.02 18.64
N GLU A 128 68.09 -13.06 17.85
CA GLU A 128 67.34 -13.43 16.68
C GLU A 128 65.96 -13.99 17.04
N ALA A 129 65.89 -14.86 18.04
CA ALA A 129 64.64 -15.38 18.57
C ALA A 129 63.73 -14.27 19.16
N ARG A 130 64.31 -13.31 19.91
CA ARG A 130 63.59 -12.14 20.40
C ARG A 130 62.98 -11.33 19.24
N LYS A 131 63.75 -11.05 18.19
CA LYS A 131 63.27 -10.29 17.02
C LYS A 131 62.19 -11.05 16.26
N GLU A 132 62.23 -12.39 16.23
CA GLU A 132 61.17 -13.20 15.64
C GLU A 132 59.84 -13.02 16.41
N LEU A 133 59.87 -13.13 17.76
CA LEU A 133 58.71 -12.98 18.62
C LEU A 133 58.16 -11.54 18.63
N GLU A 134 59.04 -10.51 18.63
CA GLU A 134 58.66 -9.11 18.50
C GLU A 134 57.89 -8.86 17.16
N ARG A 135 58.39 -9.44 16.04
CA ARG A 135 57.68 -9.33 14.75
C ARG A 135 56.34 -10.05 14.76
N ALA A 136 56.30 -11.24 15.37
CA ALA A 136 55.03 -11.99 15.50
C ALA A 136 54.01 -11.21 16.32
N LEU A 137 54.44 -10.54 17.40
CA LEU A 137 53.60 -9.65 18.18
C LEU A 137 53.10 -8.42 17.36
N GLU A 138 54.03 -7.76 16.63
CA GLU A 138 53.67 -6.60 15.77
C GLU A 138 52.68 -7.00 14.68
N ASP A 139 52.89 -8.14 14.03
CA ASP A 139 52.01 -8.68 12.99
C ASP A 139 50.61 -9.03 13.57
N ALA A 140 50.54 -9.67 14.76
CA ALA A 140 49.32 -9.99 15.44
C ALA A 140 48.57 -8.74 15.91
N GLU A 141 49.29 -7.74 16.46
CA GLU A 141 48.70 -6.43 16.82
C GLU A 141 48.09 -5.71 15.60
N LEU A 142 48.83 -5.71 14.49
CA LEU A 142 48.33 -5.10 13.23
C LEU A 142 47.10 -5.83 12.72
N ALA A 143 47.09 -7.17 12.78
CA ALA A 143 45.95 -7.99 12.37
C ALA A 143 44.74 -7.71 13.24
N TYR A 144 44.90 -7.65 14.58
CA TYR A 144 43.84 -7.30 15.52
C TYR A 144 43.27 -5.91 15.27
N ARG A 145 44.12 -4.90 15.10
CA ARG A 145 43.68 -3.52 14.80
C ARG A 145 42.94 -3.42 13.46
N THR A 146 43.42 -4.12 12.45
CA THR A 146 42.76 -4.20 11.13
C THR A 146 41.40 -4.88 11.25
N GLY A 147 41.36 -6.02 11.99
CA GLY A 147 40.14 -6.75 12.25
C GLY A 147 39.08 -5.93 13.03
N ALA A 148 39.53 -5.08 13.96
CA ALA A 148 38.63 -4.18 14.68
C ALA A 148 37.97 -3.13 13.74
N ILE A 149 38.75 -2.59 12.81
CA ILE A 149 38.20 -1.66 11.80
C ILE A 149 37.22 -2.40 10.84
N GLU A 150 37.58 -3.59 10.40
CA GLU A 150 36.70 -4.41 9.57
C GLU A 150 35.40 -4.81 10.29
N TYR A 151 35.49 -5.11 11.59
CA TYR A 151 34.33 -5.36 12.42
C TYR A 151 33.36 -4.17 12.43
N GLU A 152 33.88 -2.95 12.68
CA GLU A 152 33.06 -1.74 12.67
C GLU A 152 32.43 -1.47 11.29
N GLN A 153 33.18 -1.65 10.23
CA GLN A 153 32.69 -1.45 8.85
C GLN A 153 31.60 -2.48 8.49
N ASN A 154 31.79 -3.73 8.86
CA ASN A 154 30.81 -4.79 8.66
C ASN A 154 29.52 -4.52 9.45
N LEU A 155 29.66 -4.05 10.68
CA LEU A 155 28.52 -3.69 11.54
C LEU A 155 27.69 -2.54 10.92
N ILE A 156 28.35 -1.43 10.53
CA ILE A 156 27.69 -0.29 9.90
C ILE A 156 27.01 -0.70 8.60
N THR A 157 27.65 -1.53 7.78
CA THR A 157 27.09 -1.98 6.50
C THR A 157 25.87 -2.88 6.71
N ALA A 158 25.97 -3.80 7.66
CA ALA A 158 24.86 -4.71 8.02
C ALA A 158 23.67 -3.93 8.59
N GLU A 159 23.92 -2.95 9.49
CA GLU A 159 22.89 -2.09 10.06
C GLU A 159 22.18 -1.26 8.99
N TYR A 160 22.94 -0.61 8.10
CA TYR A 160 22.37 0.14 6.99
C TYR A 160 21.48 -0.72 6.08
N THR A 161 21.92 -1.94 5.78
CA THR A 161 21.15 -2.88 4.95
C THR A 161 19.86 -3.29 5.62
N ARG A 162 19.91 -3.63 6.92
CA ARG A 162 18.72 -3.95 7.74
C ARG A 162 17.74 -2.79 7.77
N ASP A 163 18.21 -1.60 8.13
CA ASP A 163 17.36 -0.43 8.30
C ASP A 163 16.71 0.01 6.99
N SER A 164 17.46 -0.09 5.87
CA SER A 164 16.93 0.16 4.54
C SER A 164 15.82 -0.83 4.15
N ALA A 165 15.99 -2.12 4.49
CA ALA A 165 14.98 -3.14 4.22
C ALA A 165 13.73 -2.94 5.10
N ILE A 166 13.89 -2.58 6.37
CA ILE A 166 12.79 -2.25 7.28
C ILE A 166 11.99 -1.04 6.77
N LEU A 167 12.69 0.02 6.37
CA LEU A 167 12.05 1.21 5.79
C LEU A 167 11.27 0.87 4.52
N THR A 168 11.84 0.03 3.65
CA THR A 168 11.15 -0.45 2.45
C THR A 168 9.89 -1.24 2.79
N GLY A 169 9.94 -2.07 3.82
CA GLY A 169 8.77 -2.81 4.33
C GLY A 169 7.67 -1.87 4.85
N GLN A 170 8.04 -0.83 5.59
CA GLN A 170 7.10 0.19 6.09
C GLN A 170 6.44 0.97 4.94
N GLN A 171 7.23 1.42 3.98
CA GLN A 171 6.71 2.11 2.80
C GLN A 171 5.79 1.23 1.96
N ALA A 172 6.12 -0.06 1.82
CA ALA A 172 5.26 -1.01 1.13
C ALA A 172 3.92 -1.21 1.84
N LYS A 173 3.91 -1.15 3.19
CA LYS A 173 2.68 -1.18 3.98
C LYS A 173 1.81 0.04 3.72
N ASP A 174 2.39 1.24 3.76
CA ASP A 174 1.66 2.48 3.53
C ASP A 174 1.03 2.50 2.13
N VAL A 175 1.79 2.06 1.11
CA VAL A 175 1.28 1.93 -0.27
C VAL A 175 0.16 0.90 -0.37
N TYR A 176 0.27 -0.22 0.35
CA TYR A 176 -0.78 -1.23 0.41
C TYR A 176 -2.07 -0.65 1.02
N ASP A 177 -1.98 0.01 2.17
CA ASP A 177 -3.12 0.60 2.88
C ASP A 177 -3.80 1.69 2.03
N GLU A 178 -3.03 2.57 1.35
CA GLU A 178 -3.56 3.58 0.43
C GLU A 178 -4.24 2.94 -0.79
N THR A 179 -3.66 1.88 -1.34
CA THR A 179 -4.24 1.15 -2.47
C THR A 179 -5.58 0.53 -2.09
N VAL A 180 -5.67 -0.14 -0.94
CA VAL A 180 -6.91 -0.71 -0.42
C VAL A 180 -8.00 0.37 -0.28
N ALA A 181 -7.69 1.49 0.36
CA ALA A 181 -8.63 2.59 0.56
C ALA A 181 -9.10 3.20 -0.78
N SER A 182 -8.19 3.39 -1.73
CA SER A 182 -8.49 3.91 -3.06
C SER A 182 -9.41 2.99 -3.87
N LEU A 183 -9.11 1.69 -3.86
CA LEU A 183 -9.89 0.68 -4.56
C LEU A 183 -11.29 0.53 -3.96
N GLN A 184 -11.38 0.52 -2.62
CA GLN A 184 -12.66 0.46 -1.92
C GLN A 184 -13.54 1.67 -2.23
N SER A 185 -12.95 2.88 -2.27
CA SER A 185 -13.65 4.10 -2.66
C SER A 185 -14.11 4.06 -4.13
N ALA A 186 -13.38 3.39 -5.03
CA ALA A 186 -13.79 3.24 -6.42
C ALA A 186 -15.01 2.31 -6.56
N VAL A 187 -15.03 1.20 -5.83
CA VAL A 187 -16.20 0.28 -5.79
C VAL A 187 -17.42 1.00 -5.23
N THR A 188 -17.28 1.64 -4.06
CA THR A 188 -18.39 2.38 -3.43
C THR A 188 -18.98 3.42 -4.37
N ARG A 189 -18.13 4.17 -5.09
CA ARG A 189 -18.62 5.18 -6.04
C ARG A 189 -19.36 4.55 -7.22
N ALA A 190 -18.90 3.43 -7.73
CA ALA A 190 -19.61 2.74 -8.81
C ALA A 190 -20.96 2.19 -8.35
N GLU A 191 -21.05 1.69 -7.12
CA GLU A 191 -22.30 1.23 -6.50
C GLU A 191 -23.26 2.40 -6.22
N GLU A 192 -22.76 3.54 -5.73
CA GLU A 192 -23.58 4.75 -5.56
C GLU A 192 -24.14 5.28 -6.89
N GLU A 193 -23.32 5.33 -7.96
CA GLU A 193 -23.76 5.74 -9.30
C GLU A 193 -24.83 4.79 -9.87
N LEU A 194 -24.76 3.50 -9.56
CA LEU A 194 -25.78 2.51 -9.94
C LEU A 194 -27.07 2.71 -9.16
N GLN A 195 -26.99 2.86 -7.83
CA GLN A 195 -28.13 3.08 -6.96
C GLN A 195 -28.88 4.36 -7.32
N ASP A 196 -28.15 5.47 -7.55
CA ASP A 196 -28.74 6.75 -7.97
C ASP A 196 -29.54 6.58 -9.28
N ALA A 197 -29.02 5.78 -10.22
CA ALA A 197 -29.73 5.52 -11.47
C ALA A 197 -30.97 4.62 -11.28
N GLU A 198 -30.91 3.64 -10.37
CA GLU A 198 -32.07 2.80 -10.02
C GLU A 198 -33.16 3.63 -9.32
N ASP A 199 -32.77 4.53 -8.41
CA ASP A 199 -33.71 5.43 -7.73
C ASP A 199 -34.34 6.42 -8.73
N ASP A 200 -33.56 7.02 -9.63
CA ASP A 200 -34.07 7.88 -10.71
C ASP A 200 -35.06 7.10 -11.62
N ILE A 201 -34.77 5.85 -11.98
CA ILE A 201 -35.69 4.99 -12.75
C ILE A 201 -37.01 4.80 -12.02
N ALA A 202 -36.96 4.44 -10.73
CA ALA A 202 -38.17 4.22 -9.92
C ALA A 202 -38.99 5.50 -9.82
N GLU A 203 -38.33 6.69 -9.70
CA GLU A 203 -39.03 7.99 -9.66
C GLU A 203 -39.74 8.25 -10.99
N TYR A 204 -39.05 8.10 -12.13
CA TYR A 204 -39.70 8.34 -13.44
C TYR A 204 -40.77 7.28 -13.80
N GLU A 205 -40.59 6.03 -13.39
CA GLU A 205 -41.61 4.98 -13.54
C GLU A 205 -42.88 5.34 -12.77
N SER A 206 -42.76 5.94 -11.57
CA SER A 206 -43.92 6.39 -10.79
C SER A 206 -44.64 7.51 -11.53
N TYR A 207 -43.93 8.49 -12.11
CA TYR A 207 -44.55 9.60 -12.87
C TYR A 207 -45.30 9.10 -14.11
N VAL A 208 -44.80 8.07 -14.78
CA VAL A 208 -45.42 7.52 -15.98
C VAL A 208 -46.64 6.65 -15.62
N ASN A 209 -46.56 5.87 -14.51
CA ASN A 209 -47.54 4.82 -14.23
C ASN A 209 -48.64 5.19 -13.24
N ASP A 210 -48.39 6.11 -12.27
CA ASP A 210 -49.33 6.39 -11.17
C ASP A 210 -50.23 7.63 -11.40
N GLY A 211 -50.02 8.31 -12.52
CA GLY A 211 -50.77 9.53 -12.85
C GLY A 211 -50.45 10.74 -11.98
N SER A 212 -49.34 10.75 -11.26
CA SER A 212 -48.92 11.87 -10.40
C SER A 212 -48.77 13.18 -11.18
N TYR A 213 -48.34 13.16 -12.42
CA TYR A 213 -48.32 14.34 -13.29
C TYR A 213 -49.72 14.87 -13.61
N LYS A 214 -50.75 13.99 -13.76
CA LYS A 214 -52.10 14.38 -13.99
C LYS A 214 -52.67 15.21 -12.82
N SER A 215 -52.38 14.76 -11.59
CA SER A 215 -52.71 15.51 -10.37
C SER A 215 -51.90 16.79 -10.23
N TYR A 216 -50.60 16.78 -10.58
CA TYR A 216 -49.73 17.96 -10.49
C TYR A 216 -50.21 19.09 -11.42
N PHE A 217 -50.55 18.77 -12.66
CA PHE A 217 -51.08 19.73 -13.62
C PHE A 217 -52.57 20.02 -13.47
N LYS A 218 -53.23 19.38 -12.48
CA LYS A 218 -54.66 19.61 -12.11
C LYS A 218 -55.64 19.31 -13.25
N VAL A 219 -55.30 18.38 -14.14
CA VAL A 219 -56.13 18.04 -15.28
C VAL A 219 -57.54 17.62 -14.82
N ASP A 220 -57.63 16.76 -13.79
CA ASP A 220 -58.93 16.31 -13.28
C ASP A 220 -59.72 17.46 -12.60
N GLU A 221 -59.03 18.45 -11.97
CA GLU A 221 -59.65 19.63 -11.39
C GLU A 221 -60.24 20.55 -12.49
N TYR A 222 -59.46 20.82 -13.54
CA TYR A 222 -59.95 21.60 -14.67
C TYR A 222 -61.05 20.88 -15.44
N GLN A 223 -60.95 19.56 -15.62
CA GLN A 223 -62.00 18.73 -16.23
C GLN A 223 -63.32 18.85 -15.41
N ALA A 224 -63.27 18.74 -14.09
CA ALA A 224 -64.45 18.87 -13.23
C ALA A 224 -65.08 20.24 -13.32
N ILE A 225 -64.25 21.31 -13.35
CA ILE A 225 -64.77 22.71 -13.50
C ILE A 225 -65.41 22.88 -14.90
N TYR A 226 -64.81 22.35 -15.94
CA TYR A 226 -65.39 22.38 -17.28
C TYR A 226 -66.71 21.65 -17.33
N ASP A 227 -66.76 20.42 -16.79
CA ASP A 227 -68.00 19.61 -16.78
C ASP A 227 -69.09 20.27 -15.95
N GLU A 228 -68.81 20.91 -14.82
CA GLU A 228 -69.76 21.66 -14.00
C GLU A 228 -70.31 22.85 -14.79
N ASN A 229 -69.49 23.65 -15.44
CA ASN A 229 -69.90 24.81 -16.20
C ASN A 229 -70.64 24.41 -17.51
N LEU A 230 -70.22 23.31 -18.13
CA LEU A 230 -70.95 22.75 -19.26
C LEU A 230 -72.32 22.30 -18.90
N LYS A 231 -72.45 21.64 -17.72
CA LYS A 231 -73.80 21.28 -17.20
C LYS A 231 -74.62 22.50 -16.87
N ALA A 232 -74.09 23.53 -16.20
CA ALA A 232 -74.75 24.73 -15.85
C ALA A 232 -75.31 25.48 -17.10
N LEU A 233 -74.49 25.52 -18.18
CA LEU A 233 -74.87 26.08 -19.45
C LEU A 233 -76.04 25.27 -20.07
N THR A 234 -75.88 23.93 -20.14
CA THR A 234 -76.86 23.02 -20.72
C THR A 234 -78.15 23.04 -19.97
N ASP A 235 -78.14 23.02 -18.62
CA ASP A 235 -79.34 23.14 -17.81
C ASP A 235 -80.11 24.46 -18.08
N LYS A 236 -79.39 25.56 -18.26
CA LYS A 236 -80.04 26.88 -18.62
C LYS A 236 -80.56 26.90 -20.04
N MET A 237 -79.88 26.28 -20.98
CA MET A 237 -80.31 26.09 -22.35
C MET A 237 -81.62 25.28 -22.42
N ASP A 238 -81.66 24.17 -21.67
CA ASP A 238 -82.87 23.32 -21.56
C ASP A 238 -84.04 24.05 -20.88
N GLU A 239 -83.72 24.75 -19.79
CA GLU A 239 -84.73 25.57 -19.07
C GLU A 239 -85.44 26.62 -20.00
N TRP A 240 -84.65 27.19 -20.92
CA TRP A 240 -85.10 28.22 -21.81
C TRP A 240 -85.44 27.75 -23.22
N GLY A 241 -85.28 26.40 -23.52
CA GLY A 241 -85.58 25.82 -24.82
C GLY A 241 -84.67 26.30 -25.95
N ILE A 242 -83.42 26.61 -25.59
CA ILE A 242 -82.41 27.13 -26.51
C ILE A 242 -81.51 25.96 -26.97
N SER A 243 -81.29 25.86 -28.30
CA SER A 243 -80.39 24.82 -28.85
C SER A 243 -78.97 25.34 -28.98
N TRP A 244 -77.93 24.36 -29.00
CA TRP A 244 -76.52 24.68 -29.20
C TRP A 244 -76.28 25.51 -30.48
N SER A 245 -77.01 25.24 -31.55
CA SER A 245 -76.88 26.03 -32.80
C SER A 245 -77.25 27.49 -32.64
N GLN A 246 -78.06 27.82 -31.66
CA GLN A 246 -78.45 29.20 -31.37
C GLN A 246 -77.42 29.92 -30.46
N VAL A 247 -76.63 29.16 -29.69
CA VAL A 247 -75.53 29.69 -28.86
C VAL A 247 -74.27 29.87 -29.68
N THR A 248 -73.90 28.89 -30.51
CA THR A 248 -72.64 28.84 -31.29
C THR A 248 -72.77 29.47 -32.68
N GLY A 249 -73.97 29.73 -33.19
CA GLY A 249 -74.27 30.22 -34.53
C GLY A 249 -74.09 31.69 -34.76
N GLY A 250 -72.86 32.22 -34.77
CA GLY A 250 -72.53 33.51 -35.35
C GLY A 250 -71.80 34.47 -34.41
N GLY A 251 -70.59 34.81 -34.75
CA GLY A 251 -69.61 35.73 -34.20
C GLY A 251 -70.12 36.75 -33.17
N GLY A 252 -69.94 36.46 -31.92
CA GLY A 252 -69.88 37.43 -30.81
C GLY A 252 -71.21 38.00 -30.25
N SER A 253 -72.37 37.58 -30.77
CA SER A 253 -73.64 37.89 -30.16
C SER A 253 -74.58 36.71 -30.20
N VAL A 254 -74.93 36.19 -29.03
CA VAL A 254 -76.00 35.18 -28.88
C VAL A 254 -77.30 35.82 -29.40
N GLN A 255 -77.65 35.50 -30.69
CA GLN A 255 -78.92 35.87 -31.25
C GLN A 255 -79.96 34.82 -30.88
N ILE A 256 -80.72 35.10 -29.86
CA ILE A 256 -81.96 34.35 -29.58
C ILE A 256 -82.93 34.69 -30.66
N GLY A 257 -83.02 33.88 -31.72
CA GLY A 257 -83.90 34.07 -32.87
C GLY A 257 -85.35 34.00 -32.41
N GLY A 258 -86.03 35.11 -32.62
CA GLY A 258 -87.46 35.18 -32.38
C GLY A 258 -88.28 34.30 -33.33
N GLY A 259 -88.65 33.11 -32.86
CA GLY A 259 -89.75 32.35 -33.42
C GLY A 259 -91.10 32.97 -33.00
N ALA A 260 -91.94 33.25 -33.98
CA ALA A 260 -93.15 33.95 -33.86
C ALA A 260 -94.05 33.57 -32.68
N GLY A 261 -94.41 34.54 -31.85
CA GLY A 261 -95.60 34.47 -31.06
C GLY A 261 -95.55 34.22 -29.55
N ALA A 262 -94.58 34.75 -28.87
CA ALA A 262 -94.72 34.90 -27.39
C ALA A 262 -94.23 36.30 -26.97
N ASN A 263 -95.08 37.02 -26.27
CA ASN A 263 -94.86 38.32 -25.72
C ASN A 263 -93.77 38.33 -24.64
N MET A 264 -92.47 38.38 -25.05
CA MET A 264 -91.31 38.46 -24.15
C MET A 264 -90.91 39.93 -23.98
N GLN A 265 -91.75 40.67 -23.29
CA GLN A 265 -91.40 41.98 -22.83
C GLN A 265 -90.50 41.88 -21.58
N SER A 266 -89.26 42.27 -21.73
CA SER A 266 -88.28 42.56 -20.69
C SER A 266 -87.33 41.45 -20.15
N GLY A 267 -87.48 40.20 -20.59
CA GLY A 267 -86.51 39.11 -20.10
C GLY A 267 -85.45 38.69 -21.08
N GLY A 268 -85.63 38.91 -22.41
CA GLY A 268 -84.78 38.34 -23.44
C GLY A 268 -83.33 38.83 -23.45
N THR A 269 -83.09 40.05 -23.13
CA THR A 269 -81.68 40.58 -23.09
C THR A 269 -80.93 40.09 -21.87
N SER A 270 -81.61 39.80 -20.76
CA SER A 270 -80.99 39.24 -19.54
C SER A 270 -80.54 37.81 -19.72
N ASN A 271 -81.41 36.96 -20.33
CA ASN A 271 -81.10 35.56 -20.56
C ASN A 271 -79.96 35.37 -21.65
N ALA A 272 -79.98 36.21 -22.69
CA ALA A 272 -78.91 36.20 -23.68
C ALA A 272 -77.53 36.57 -23.08
N ASN A 273 -77.53 37.56 -22.19
CA ASN A 273 -76.27 37.94 -21.50
C ASN A 273 -75.80 36.88 -20.52
N ILE A 274 -76.70 36.18 -19.84
CA ILE A 274 -76.37 35.08 -18.96
C ILE A 274 -75.75 33.90 -19.74
N LEU A 275 -76.40 33.52 -20.83
CA LEU A 275 -75.81 32.42 -21.71
C LEU A 275 -74.48 32.81 -22.33
N ALA A 276 -74.32 34.05 -22.80
CA ALA A 276 -73.11 34.58 -23.32
C ALA A 276 -71.97 34.54 -22.26
N SER A 277 -72.33 34.92 -21.03
CA SER A 277 -71.38 34.84 -19.92
C SER A 277 -71.00 33.39 -19.56
N LEU A 278 -71.94 32.47 -19.47
CA LEU A 278 -71.71 31.07 -19.18
C LEU A 278 -70.88 30.41 -20.32
N TYR A 279 -71.18 30.76 -21.58
CA TYR A 279 -70.44 30.29 -22.72
C TYR A 279 -68.98 30.78 -22.68
N SER A 280 -68.74 32.04 -22.44
CA SER A 280 -67.42 32.62 -22.30
C SER A 280 -66.58 31.98 -21.15
N ILE A 281 -67.26 31.67 -20.03
CA ILE A 281 -66.65 30.94 -18.88
C ILE A 281 -66.27 29.50 -19.34
N LEU A 282 -67.19 28.85 -20.08
CA LEU A 282 -66.90 27.50 -20.60
C LEU A 282 -65.73 27.48 -21.61
N GLU A 283 -65.67 28.46 -22.54
CA GLU A 283 -64.55 28.60 -23.45
C GLU A 283 -63.20 28.81 -22.71
N GLN A 284 -63.24 29.63 -21.65
CA GLN A 284 -62.01 29.83 -20.85
C GLN A 284 -61.62 28.54 -20.09
N ASN A 285 -62.59 27.84 -19.50
CA ASN A 285 -62.32 26.58 -18.80
C ASN A 285 -61.82 25.48 -19.77
N LEU A 286 -62.35 25.42 -21.00
CA LEU A 286 -61.83 24.52 -22.04
C LEU A 286 -60.39 24.83 -22.37
N LYS A 287 -60.06 26.10 -22.52
CA LYS A 287 -58.71 26.54 -22.80
C LYS A 287 -57.74 26.20 -21.66
N ASP A 288 -58.20 26.44 -20.38
CA ASP A 288 -57.37 26.10 -19.20
C ASP A 288 -57.17 24.59 -19.07
N LEU A 289 -58.17 23.78 -19.44
CA LEU A 289 -58.09 22.32 -19.49
C LEU A 289 -57.09 21.86 -20.59
N GLU A 290 -57.27 22.36 -21.81
CA GLU A 290 -56.37 22.04 -22.93
C GLU A 290 -54.92 22.39 -22.59
N GLU A 291 -54.66 23.55 -21.96
CA GLU A 291 -53.32 23.96 -21.55
C GLU A 291 -52.77 23.04 -20.45
N ALA A 292 -53.61 22.54 -19.54
CA ALA A 292 -53.23 21.60 -18.51
C ALA A 292 -52.92 20.20 -19.09
N GLU A 293 -53.71 19.74 -20.06
CA GLU A 293 -53.50 18.47 -20.78
C GLU A 293 -52.22 18.51 -21.62
N ASP A 294 -51.97 19.58 -22.40
CA ASP A 294 -50.74 19.75 -23.14
C ASP A 294 -49.50 19.69 -22.24
N LYS A 295 -49.52 20.37 -21.14
CA LYS A 295 -48.41 20.32 -20.16
C LYS A 295 -48.22 18.94 -19.54
N TYR A 296 -49.32 18.22 -19.29
CA TYR A 296 -49.29 16.85 -18.80
C TYR A 296 -48.70 15.89 -19.83
N GLU A 297 -49.13 15.98 -21.12
CA GLU A 297 -48.59 15.12 -22.21
C GLU A 297 -47.12 15.40 -22.49
N ASP A 298 -46.70 16.67 -22.48
CA ASP A 298 -45.30 17.06 -22.61
C ASP A 298 -44.45 16.51 -21.46
N ALA A 299 -44.94 16.57 -20.23
CA ALA A 299 -44.27 16.07 -19.07
C ALA A 299 -44.13 14.52 -19.11
N LEU A 300 -45.18 13.80 -19.52
CA LEU A 300 -45.15 12.36 -19.69
C LEU A 300 -44.15 11.95 -20.78
N THR A 301 -44.16 12.65 -21.91
CA THR A 301 -43.23 12.37 -23.01
C THR A 301 -41.78 12.57 -22.57
N ASN A 302 -41.49 13.64 -21.85
CA ASN A 302 -40.17 13.91 -21.30
C ASN A 302 -39.75 12.85 -20.26
N ALA A 303 -40.66 12.46 -19.35
CA ALA A 303 -40.40 11.42 -18.36
C ALA A 303 -40.14 10.06 -19.01
N ALA A 304 -40.89 9.66 -20.02
CA ALA A 304 -40.70 8.45 -20.78
C ALA A 304 -39.32 8.43 -21.50
N PHE A 305 -38.91 9.57 -22.07
CA PHE A 305 -37.60 9.70 -22.71
C PHE A 305 -36.45 9.61 -21.70
N GLU A 306 -36.53 10.25 -20.57
CA GLU A 306 -35.54 10.16 -19.50
C GLU A 306 -35.45 8.73 -18.94
N LEU A 307 -36.61 8.07 -18.71
CA LEU A 307 -36.69 6.69 -18.30
C LEU A 307 -35.99 5.75 -19.28
N GLN A 308 -36.27 5.87 -20.57
CA GLN A 308 -35.59 5.08 -21.60
C GLN A 308 -34.07 5.32 -21.60
N THR A 309 -33.64 6.56 -21.41
CA THR A 309 -32.21 6.93 -21.37
C THR A 309 -31.51 6.31 -20.15
N LEU A 310 -32.16 6.31 -18.99
CA LEU A 310 -31.64 5.71 -17.76
C LEU A 310 -31.59 4.19 -17.86
N GLN A 311 -32.63 3.56 -18.43
CA GLN A 311 -32.66 2.10 -18.66
C GLN A 311 -31.54 1.65 -19.60
N LEU A 312 -31.20 2.43 -20.62
CA LEU A 312 -30.06 2.16 -21.50
C LEU A 312 -28.71 2.28 -20.78
N LYS A 313 -28.59 3.19 -19.81
CA LYS A 313 -27.39 3.36 -19.00
C LYS A 313 -27.23 2.28 -17.91
N LEU A 314 -28.32 1.72 -17.42
CA LEU A 314 -28.33 0.75 -16.31
C LEU A 314 -27.36 -0.42 -16.54
N SER A 315 -27.40 -0.99 -17.74
CA SER A 315 -26.50 -2.08 -18.13
C SER A 315 -25.01 -1.69 -18.06
N SER A 316 -24.69 -0.46 -18.51
CA SER A 316 -23.30 0.02 -18.46
C SER A 316 -22.83 0.35 -17.04
N LEU A 317 -23.73 0.77 -16.16
CA LEU A 317 -23.41 1.01 -14.75
C LEU A 317 -23.23 -0.30 -13.99
N GLN A 318 -24.06 -1.31 -14.26
CA GLN A 318 -23.88 -2.67 -13.72
C GLN A 318 -22.54 -3.28 -14.15
N GLN A 319 -22.15 -3.08 -15.41
CA GLN A 319 -20.84 -3.51 -15.88
C GLN A 319 -19.71 -2.74 -15.15
N ALA A 320 -19.84 -1.42 -14.97
CA ALA A 320 -18.85 -0.61 -14.26
C ALA A 320 -18.65 -1.05 -12.80
N VAL A 321 -19.72 -1.46 -12.11
CA VAL A 321 -19.63 -2.05 -10.76
C VAL A 321 -18.86 -3.38 -10.80
N THR A 322 -19.15 -4.22 -11.79
CA THR A 322 -18.47 -5.51 -11.95
C THR A 322 -16.97 -5.30 -12.21
N GLU A 323 -16.63 -4.43 -13.16
CA GLU A 323 -15.24 -4.08 -13.48
C GLU A 323 -14.50 -3.48 -12.27
N ALA A 324 -15.16 -2.61 -11.50
CA ALA A 324 -14.57 -2.03 -10.29
C ALA A 324 -14.28 -3.09 -9.21
N LYS A 325 -15.14 -4.11 -9.07
CA LYS A 325 -14.93 -5.23 -8.16
C LYS A 325 -13.81 -6.16 -8.63
N GLU A 326 -13.75 -6.49 -9.90
CA GLU A 326 -12.66 -7.30 -10.48
C GLU A 326 -11.32 -6.58 -10.36
N ASP A 327 -11.26 -5.28 -10.68
CA ASP A 327 -10.07 -4.44 -10.51
C ASP A 327 -9.63 -4.39 -9.03
N TYR A 328 -10.60 -4.32 -8.10
CA TYR A 328 -10.32 -4.37 -6.67
C TYR A 328 -9.62 -5.67 -6.29
N GLU A 329 -10.14 -6.82 -6.68
CA GLU A 329 -9.56 -8.12 -6.35
C GLU A 329 -8.15 -8.30 -6.93
N ILE A 330 -7.95 -7.96 -8.21
CA ILE A 330 -6.66 -8.13 -8.89
C ILE A 330 -5.61 -7.20 -8.31
N GLN A 331 -5.93 -5.91 -8.15
CA GLN A 331 -4.96 -4.93 -7.65
C GLN A 331 -4.67 -5.13 -6.16
N LEU A 332 -5.67 -5.56 -5.38
CA LEU A 332 -5.47 -5.95 -3.98
C LEU A 332 -4.50 -7.11 -3.86
N ALA A 333 -4.66 -8.17 -4.68
CA ALA A 333 -3.75 -9.32 -4.67
C ALA A 333 -2.31 -8.91 -5.03
N GLN A 334 -2.12 -8.02 -6.01
CA GLN A 334 -0.80 -7.51 -6.38
C GLN A 334 -0.18 -6.65 -5.27
N ALA A 335 -0.94 -5.74 -4.68
CA ALA A 335 -0.48 -4.90 -3.59
C ALA A 335 -0.10 -5.73 -2.36
N LYS A 336 -0.90 -6.74 -2.03
CA LYS A 336 -0.63 -7.69 -0.95
C LYS A 336 0.66 -8.47 -1.18
N LEU A 337 0.86 -9.00 -2.39
CA LEU A 337 2.09 -9.73 -2.74
C LEU A 337 3.33 -8.84 -2.61
N THR A 338 3.25 -7.60 -3.05
CA THR A 338 4.35 -6.63 -2.93
C THR A 338 4.67 -6.32 -1.46
N TYR A 339 3.64 -6.12 -0.64
CA TYR A 339 3.78 -5.89 0.79
C TYR A 339 4.42 -7.11 1.48
N GLU A 340 3.89 -8.32 1.27
CA GLU A 340 4.41 -9.57 1.87
C GLU A 340 5.85 -9.85 1.45
N THR A 341 6.20 -9.58 0.18
CA THR A 341 7.58 -9.72 -0.32
C THR A 341 8.52 -8.74 0.37
N SER A 342 8.11 -7.49 0.55
CA SER A 342 8.92 -6.47 1.24
C SER A 342 9.07 -6.77 2.72
N GLN A 343 8.03 -7.27 3.38
CA GLN A 343 8.08 -7.72 4.76
C GLN A 343 9.05 -8.89 4.94
N SER A 344 8.94 -9.92 4.10
CA SER A 344 9.89 -11.05 4.10
C SER A 344 11.33 -10.60 3.84
N GLY A 345 11.51 -9.57 3.02
CA GLY A 345 12.81 -8.94 2.79
C GLY A 345 13.38 -8.30 4.06
N ALA A 346 12.56 -7.59 4.82
CA ALA A 346 12.95 -6.99 6.09
C ALA A 346 13.30 -8.04 7.15
N GLU A 347 12.50 -9.11 7.26
CA GLU A 347 12.75 -10.22 8.18
C GLU A 347 14.08 -10.94 7.88
N ARG A 348 14.37 -11.15 6.58
CA ARG A 348 15.68 -11.73 6.16
C ARG A 348 16.84 -10.80 6.47
N ALA A 349 16.69 -9.50 6.21
CA ALA A 349 17.73 -8.52 6.50
C ALA A 349 18.04 -8.44 8.00
N GLU A 350 17.07 -8.59 8.88
CA GLU A 350 17.26 -8.70 10.33
C GLU A 350 18.02 -9.97 10.69
N SER A 351 17.68 -11.11 10.12
CA SER A 351 18.40 -12.38 10.34
C SER A 351 19.84 -12.33 9.84
N ASP A 352 20.05 -11.74 8.65
CA ASP A 352 21.37 -11.59 8.04
C ASP A 352 22.24 -10.61 8.85
N TYR A 353 21.65 -9.55 9.40
CA TYR A 353 22.32 -8.64 10.33
C TYR A 353 22.83 -9.39 11.56
N ASN A 354 21.98 -10.14 12.25
CA ASN A 354 22.35 -10.89 13.43
C ASN A 354 23.48 -11.89 13.13
N THR A 355 23.38 -12.62 12.02
CA THR A 355 24.40 -13.58 11.61
C THR A 355 25.74 -12.89 11.31
N THR A 356 25.70 -11.74 10.64
CA THR A 356 26.90 -10.97 10.30
C THR A 356 27.59 -10.42 11.55
N VAL A 357 26.81 -9.91 12.50
CA VAL A 357 27.32 -9.39 13.79
C VAL A 357 27.98 -10.50 14.59
N GLU A 358 27.34 -11.65 14.75
CA GLU A 358 27.88 -12.79 15.50
C GLU A 358 29.17 -13.31 14.86
N LYS A 359 29.21 -13.42 13.53
CA LYS A 359 30.40 -13.84 12.81
C LYS A 359 31.56 -12.84 12.98
N ALA A 360 31.29 -11.56 12.76
CA ALA A 360 32.29 -10.51 12.86
C ALA A 360 32.89 -10.43 14.28
N LYS A 361 32.02 -10.61 15.29
CA LYS A 361 32.47 -10.69 16.69
C LYS A 361 33.34 -11.91 16.96
N SER A 362 33.00 -13.07 16.42
CA SER A 362 33.81 -14.28 16.56
C SER A 362 35.17 -14.15 15.87
N ASP A 363 35.18 -13.56 14.66
CA ASP A 363 36.41 -13.33 13.89
C ASP A 363 37.34 -12.34 14.64
N LEU A 364 36.79 -11.28 15.24
CA LEU A 364 37.57 -10.34 16.05
C LEU A 364 38.11 -10.97 17.32
N ALA A 365 37.33 -11.78 18.03
CA ALA A 365 37.78 -12.50 19.23
C ALA A 365 38.91 -13.49 18.94
N ALA A 366 38.91 -14.13 17.76
CA ALA A 366 40.02 -15.00 17.34
C ALA A 366 41.30 -14.20 17.11
N LEU A 367 41.22 -13.02 16.52
CA LEU A 367 42.38 -12.13 16.33
C LEU A 367 42.91 -11.58 17.66
N GLU A 368 42.01 -11.25 18.59
CA GLU A 368 42.36 -10.82 19.95
C GLU A 368 43.13 -11.94 20.69
N SER A 369 42.63 -13.19 20.64
CA SER A 369 43.33 -14.34 21.19
C SER A 369 44.73 -14.52 20.59
N THR A 370 44.86 -14.42 19.27
CA THR A 370 46.19 -14.54 18.62
C THR A 370 47.16 -13.44 19.07
N TYR A 371 46.67 -12.22 19.28
CA TYR A 371 47.49 -11.11 19.79
C TYR A 371 47.91 -11.34 21.25
N GLU A 372 46.99 -11.78 22.11
CA GLU A 372 47.33 -12.09 23.52
C GLU A 372 48.32 -13.27 23.59
N ASP A 373 48.16 -14.34 22.78
CA ASP A 373 49.05 -15.47 22.71
C ASP A 373 50.48 -15.03 22.27
N ALA A 374 50.58 -14.16 21.24
CA ALA A 374 51.89 -13.65 20.80
C ALA A 374 52.59 -12.78 21.87
N LYS A 375 51.81 -12.01 22.65
CA LYS A 375 52.30 -11.22 23.74
C LYS A 375 52.79 -12.10 24.89
N GLU A 376 52.01 -13.12 25.29
CA GLU A 376 52.38 -14.07 26.34
C GLU A 376 53.66 -14.84 25.94
N ASN A 377 53.80 -15.25 24.70
CA ASN A 377 55.00 -15.92 24.21
C ASN A 377 56.27 -15.08 24.32
N LEU A 378 56.19 -13.77 23.97
CA LEU A 378 57.30 -12.84 24.14
C LEU A 378 57.67 -12.66 25.61
N GLU A 379 56.65 -12.44 26.50
CA GLU A 379 56.85 -12.27 27.96
C GLU A 379 57.49 -13.55 28.58
N LEU A 380 57.01 -14.74 28.21
CA LEU A 380 57.58 -16.03 28.62
C LEU A 380 59.04 -16.18 28.17
N PHE A 381 59.33 -15.84 26.90
CA PHE A 381 60.70 -15.87 26.39
C PHE A 381 61.61 -14.92 27.15
N GLU A 382 61.20 -13.67 27.34
CA GLU A 382 62.00 -12.67 28.10
C GLU A 382 62.26 -13.09 29.55
N SER A 383 61.25 -13.67 30.20
CA SER A 383 61.36 -14.14 31.56
C SER A 383 62.27 -15.37 31.67
N SER A 384 62.37 -16.17 30.60
CA SER A 384 63.16 -17.39 30.55
C SER A 384 64.63 -17.14 30.20
N VAL A 385 64.94 -16.07 29.47
CA VAL A 385 66.29 -15.72 29.00
C VAL A 385 66.89 -14.52 29.73
N GLY A 386 66.08 -13.78 30.52
CA GLY A 386 66.46 -12.50 31.09
C GLY A 386 67.36 -12.53 32.32
N ASP A 387 67.72 -13.67 32.87
CA ASP A 387 68.67 -13.87 34.00
C ASP A 387 69.91 -14.65 33.55
#